data_8ababb262d371614af03aa549bf387a2
#
_entry.id   8ababb262d371614af03aa549bf387a2
#
_cell.length_a   1.000
_cell.length_b   1.000
_cell.length_c   1.000
_cell.angle_alpha   90.00
_cell.angle_beta   90.00
_cell.angle_gamma   90.00
#
_symmetry.space_group_name_H-M   'P 1'
#
loop_
_entity.id
_entity.type
_entity.pdbx_description
1 polymer ?
#
loop_
_entity_poly.entity_id
_entity_poly.type
_entity_poly.pdbx_seq_one_letter_code
_entity_poly.pdbx_strand_id
1 'polypeptide(L)'
;MVRESPLREKVKRVMAATFRVPAARIPDDATPQNVAGWDSLAHIELMLALEMEFRVPLPTEAIIDLVSLEAIEGFLREHAAAVTE
;
A
#
# COMPACT_ATOMS: atom_id res chain seq x y z
N MET A 1 9.25 -9.90 20.71
CA MET A 1 9.81 -9.83 19.38
C MET A 1 8.83 -9.22 18.41
N VAL A 2 9.30 -8.26 17.64
CA VAL A 2 8.45 -7.58 16.66
C VAL A 2 8.65 -8.25 15.31
N ARG A 3 7.56 -8.45 14.61
CA ARG A 3 7.64 -8.90 13.24
C ARG A 3 6.60 -8.17 12.44
N GLU A 4 6.89 -8.00 11.18
CA GLU A 4 5.95 -7.36 10.30
C GLU A 4 4.82 -8.31 9.98
N SER A 5 3.64 -7.76 9.81
CA SER A 5 2.51 -8.59 9.43
C SER A 5 2.68 -9.00 7.97
N PRO A 6 2.15 -10.17 7.59
CA PRO A 6 2.16 -10.57 6.18
C PRO A 6 1.46 -9.56 5.28
N LEU A 7 0.44 -8.90 5.79
CA LEU A 7 -0.26 -7.89 5.01
C LEU A 7 0.66 -6.72 4.67
N ARG A 8 1.40 -6.23 5.66
CA ARG A 8 2.32 -5.12 5.42
C ARG A 8 3.39 -5.49 4.40
N GLU A 9 3.93 -6.71 4.53
CA GLU A 9 4.93 -7.18 3.59
C GLU A 9 4.38 -7.19 2.17
N LYS A 10 3.14 -7.66 2.03
CA LYS A 10 2.54 -7.76 0.71
C LYS A 10 2.29 -6.37 0.12
N VAL A 11 1.82 -5.44 0.94
CA VAL A 11 1.61 -4.06 0.49
C VAL A 11 2.94 -3.45 0.05
N LYS A 12 4.00 -3.67 0.82
CA LYS A 12 5.31 -3.13 0.46
C LYS A 12 5.80 -3.69 -0.87
N ARG A 13 5.53 -4.95 -1.16
CA ARG A 13 5.92 -5.53 -2.44
C ARG A 13 5.17 -4.89 -3.59
N VAL A 14 3.88 -4.64 -3.41
CA VAL A 14 3.11 -3.95 -4.44
C VAL A 14 3.63 -2.54 -4.65
N MET A 15 3.92 -1.84 -3.55
CA MET A 15 4.47 -0.49 -3.64
C MET A 15 5.82 -0.49 -4.35
N ALA A 16 6.68 -1.43 -3.99
CA ALA A 16 8.01 -1.51 -4.60
C ALA A 16 7.91 -1.70 -6.10
N ALA A 17 7.02 -2.58 -6.54
CA ALA A 17 6.83 -2.82 -7.96
C ALA A 17 6.27 -1.58 -8.67
N THR A 18 5.34 -0.89 -8.03
CA THR A 18 4.72 0.30 -8.62
C THR A 18 5.71 1.45 -8.73
N PHE A 19 6.50 1.66 -7.68
CA PHE A 19 7.42 2.80 -7.63
C PHE A 19 8.79 2.46 -8.21
N ARG A 20 9.01 1.18 -8.55
CA ARG A 20 10.28 0.71 -9.14
C ARG A 20 11.45 0.94 -8.21
N VAL A 21 11.25 0.58 -6.95
CA VAL A 21 12.31 0.66 -5.94
C VAL A 21 12.35 -0.68 -5.21
N PRO A 22 13.48 -1.01 -4.59
CA PRO A 22 13.54 -2.23 -3.79
C PRO A 22 12.57 -2.16 -2.61
N ALA A 23 11.95 -3.28 -2.30
CA ALA A 23 11.02 -3.32 -1.18
C ALA A 23 11.68 -2.92 0.12
N ALA A 24 12.98 -3.18 0.26
CA ALA A 24 13.71 -2.80 1.46
C ALA A 24 13.76 -1.29 1.66
N ARG A 25 13.50 -0.52 0.62
CA ARG A 25 13.51 0.94 0.72
C ARG A 25 12.16 1.51 1.10
N ILE A 26 11.15 0.67 1.27
CA ILE A 26 9.84 1.13 1.70
C ILE A 26 9.80 1.09 3.22
N PRO A 27 9.84 2.24 3.91
CA PRO A 27 9.82 2.22 5.37
C PRO A 27 8.41 1.94 5.89
N ASP A 28 8.33 1.60 7.17
CA ASP A 28 7.03 1.36 7.78
C ASP A 28 6.17 2.62 7.81
N ASP A 29 6.80 3.78 7.87
CA ASP A 29 6.08 5.05 7.86
C ASP A 29 6.09 5.69 6.47
N ALA A 30 6.02 4.88 5.43
CA ALA A 30 6.08 5.36 4.05
C ALA A 30 4.96 6.34 3.73
N THR A 31 5.33 7.44 3.11
CA THR A 31 4.41 8.46 2.62
C THR A 31 4.98 9.00 1.31
N PRO A 32 4.18 9.76 0.54
CA PRO A 32 4.73 10.40 -0.66
C PRO A 32 5.90 11.34 -0.38
N GLN A 33 6.03 11.80 0.85
CA GLN A 33 7.13 12.71 1.19
C GLN A 33 8.44 11.99 1.41
N ASN A 34 8.41 10.70 1.76
CA ASN A 34 9.66 10.00 2.08
C ASN A 34 9.91 8.78 1.20
N VAL A 35 9.08 8.55 0.18
CA VAL A 35 9.31 7.45 -0.76
C VAL A 35 9.47 8.02 -2.15
N ALA A 36 10.65 7.84 -2.72
CA ALA A 36 10.91 8.29 -4.07
C ALA A 36 9.97 7.56 -5.04
N GLY A 37 9.42 8.32 -5.98
CA GLY A 37 8.54 7.74 -6.98
C GLY A 37 7.08 7.70 -6.60
N TRP A 38 6.73 8.06 -5.38
CA TRP A 38 5.33 8.09 -4.97
C TRP A 38 4.76 9.48 -5.23
N ASP A 39 4.40 9.73 -6.48
CA ASP A 39 3.77 10.98 -6.89
C ASP A 39 2.30 10.70 -7.24
N SER A 40 1.63 11.70 -7.78
CA SER A 40 0.20 11.59 -8.04
C SER A 40 -0.16 10.46 -9.00
N LEU A 41 0.61 10.33 -10.06
CA LEU A 41 0.35 9.27 -11.03
C LEU A 41 0.65 7.90 -10.43
N ALA A 42 1.78 7.80 -9.75
CA ALA A 42 2.15 6.54 -9.12
C ALA A 42 1.14 6.15 -8.06
N HIS A 43 0.56 7.13 -7.37
CA HIS A 43 -0.45 6.84 -6.37
C HIS A 43 -1.67 6.17 -6.99
N ILE A 44 -2.12 6.69 -8.12
CA ILE A 44 -3.26 6.08 -8.82
C ILE A 44 -2.90 4.67 -9.28
N GLU A 45 -1.70 4.49 -9.81
CA GLU A 45 -1.24 3.17 -10.23
C GLU A 45 -1.19 2.21 -9.03
N LEU A 46 -0.74 2.71 -7.88
CA LEU A 46 -0.69 1.90 -6.68
C LEU A 46 -2.08 1.46 -6.26
N MET A 47 -3.04 2.37 -6.30
CA MET A 47 -4.41 2.02 -5.91
C MET A 47 -4.99 0.94 -6.82
N LEU A 48 -4.76 1.06 -8.12
CA LEU A 48 -5.23 0.04 -9.06
C LEU A 48 -4.56 -1.30 -8.80
N ALA A 49 -3.26 -1.28 -8.54
CA ALA A 49 -2.53 -2.52 -8.26
C ALA A 49 -3.04 -3.18 -6.98
N LEU A 50 -3.34 -2.38 -5.95
CA LEU A 50 -3.86 -2.91 -4.71
C LEU A 50 -5.25 -3.50 -4.89
N GLU A 51 -6.09 -2.86 -5.68
CA GLU A 51 -7.41 -3.42 -5.98
C GLU A 51 -7.28 -4.80 -6.60
N MET A 52 -6.38 -4.95 -7.55
CA MET A 52 -6.19 -6.22 -8.22
C MET A 52 -5.59 -7.26 -7.30
N GLU A 53 -4.60 -6.85 -6.52
CA GLU A 53 -3.88 -7.80 -5.68
C GLU A 53 -4.73 -8.30 -4.53
N PHE A 54 -5.52 -7.42 -3.93
CA PHE A 54 -6.30 -7.77 -2.74
C PHE A 54 -7.78 -7.97 -3.05
N ARG A 55 -8.19 -7.68 -4.29
CA ARG A 55 -9.59 -7.85 -4.71
C ARG A 55 -10.54 -7.04 -3.84
N VAL A 56 -10.14 -5.82 -3.55
CA VAL A 56 -10.92 -4.90 -2.74
C VAL A 56 -11.18 -3.65 -3.56
N PRO A 57 -12.43 -3.24 -3.76
CA PRO A 57 -12.69 -1.99 -4.46
C PRO A 57 -12.20 -0.81 -3.63
N LEU A 58 -11.55 0.13 -4.30
CA LEU A 58 -11.03 1.32 -3.65
C LEU A 58 -11.79 2.52 -4.22
N PRO A 59 -12.79 3.02 -3.51
CA PRO A 59 -13.54 4.17 -4.00
C PRO A 59 -12.67 5.42 -4.02
N THR A 60 -13.08 6.39 -4.83
CA THR A 60 -12.30 7.60 -5.03
C THR A 60 -12.00 8.32 -3.72
N GLU A 61 -12.96 8.36 -2.81
CA GLU A 61 -12.73 9.04 -1.54
C GLU A 61 -11.64 8.34 -0.72
N ALA A 62 -11.57 7.02 -0.80
CA ALA A 62 -10.52 6.30 -0.08
C ALA A 62 -9.15 6.55 -0.69
N ILE A 63 -9.10 6.66 -2.03
CA ILE A 63 -7.83 6.91 -2.71
C ILE A 63 -7.19 8.19 -2.22
N ILE A 64 -8.00 9.23 -2.02
CA ILE A 64 -7.50 10.52 -1.56
C ILE A 64 -6.88 10.40 -0.17
N ASP A 65 -7.46 9.56 0.67
CA ASP A 65 -7.02 9.45 2.07
C ASP A 65 -5.92 8.42 2.30
N LEU A 66 -5.70 7.51 1.36
CA LEU A 66 -4.74 6.42 1.56
C LEU A 66 -3.34 6.84 1.13
N VAL A 67 -2.79 7.84 1.80
CA VAL A 67 -1.51 8.43 1.42
C VAL A 67 -0.41 8.08 2.42
N SER A 68 -0.47 6.89 2.98
CA SER A 68 0.60 6.34 3.80
C SER A 68 0.45 4.83 3.83
N LEU A 69 1.57 4.15 4.08
CA LEU A 69 1.52 2.69 4.23
C LEU A 69 0.58 2.30 5.36
N GLU A 70 0.65 3.04 6.45
CA GLU A 70 -0.19 2.74 7.60
C GLU A 70 -1.67 2.86 7.27
N ALA A 71 -2.06 3.91 6.54
CA ALA A 71 -3.45 4.10 6.16
C ALA A 71 -3.91 3.00 5.21
N ILE A 72 -3.06 2.63 4.25
CA ILE A 72 -3.37 1.57 3.30
C ILE A 72 -3.56 0.24 4.03
N GLU A 73 -2.64 -0.07 4.92
CA GLU A 73 -2.72 -1.31 5.67
C GLU A 73 -3.99 -1.37 6.50
N GLY A 74 -4.33 -0.27 7.16
CA GLY A 74 -5.54 -0.23 7.97
C GLY A 74 -6.81 -0.41 7.15
N PHE A 75 -6.86 0.26 5.99
CA PHE A 75 -8.01 0.11 5.10
C PHE A 75 -8.17 -1.33 4.65
N LEU A 76 -7.09 -1.94 4.21
CA LEU A 76 -7.16 -3.31 3.71
C LEU A 76 -7.54 -4.28 4.83
N ARG A 77 -7.04 -4.05 6.04
CA ARG A 77 -7.37 -4.91 7.16
C ARG A 77 -8.87 -4.88 7.46
N GLU A 78 -9.49 -3.72 7.28
CA GLU A 78 -10.92 -3.58 7.54
C GLU A 78 -11.79 -4.07 6.41
N HIS A 79 -11.32 -3.95 5.17
CA HIS A 79 -12.19 -4.15 4.01
C HIS A 79 -11.85 -5.38 3.18
N ALA A 80 -10.70 -5.95 3.36
CA ALA A 80 -10.29 -7.13 2.59
C ALA A 80 -10.51 -8.37 3.43
N ALA A 81 -11.75 -8.81 3.51
CA ALA A 81 -12.10 -9.94 4.36
C ALA A 81 -11.30 -11.19 4.01
N ALA A 82 -10.84 -11.29 2.77
CA ALA A 82 -10.06 -12.43 2.34
C ALA A 82 -8.60 -12.34 2.76
N VAL A 83 -8.16 -11.20 3.27
CA VAL A 83 -6.79 -11.05 3.71
C VAL A 83 -6.66 -11.66 5.10
N THR A 84 -5.75 -12.61 5.22
CA THR A 84 -5.45 -13.20 6.52
C THR A 84 -4.00 -12.98 6.82
N GLU A 85 -3.69 -12.79 8.07
CA GLU A 85 -2.32 -12.54 8.47
C GLU A 85 -1.76 -13.64 9.31
#